data_136ca70d395d7d06c319091da842044a
#
_entry.id   136ca70d395d7d06c319091da842044a
#
_cell.length_a   1.000
_cell.length_b   1.000
_cell.length_c   1.000
_cell.angle_alpha   90.00
_cell.angle_beta   90.00
_cell.angle_gamma   90.00
#
_symmetry.space_group_name_H-M   'P 1'
#
loop_
_entity.id
_entity.type
_entity.pdbx_description
1 polymer ?
#
loop_
_entity_poly.entity_id
_entity_poly.type
_entity_poly.pdbx_seq_one_letter_code
_entity_poly.pdbx_strand_id
1 'polypeptide(L)'
;MPEIFRFYGFSFFFYSREHEPLHIHVEGNDGMAKFDLVEDEFVLKIVHNIKSNDLKKIKEVIDCNKDIIIKHWIKYFGKED
;
A
#
# COMPACT_ATOMS: atom_id res chain seq x y z
N MET A 1 -13.01 4.90 -0.44
CA MET A 1 -11.73 4.22 -0.37
C MET A 1 -10.94 4.74 0.81
N PRO A 2 -10.53 3.87 1.66
CA PRO A 2 -9.77 4.31 2.83
C PRO A 2 -8.33 4.66 2.49
N GLU A 3 -8.01 5.93 2.59
CA GLU A 3 -6.64 6.38 2.44
C GLU A 3 -5.94 6.23 3.78
N ILE A 4 -4.79 5.57 3.78
CA ILE A 4 -4.05 5.33 5.02
C ILE A 4 -3.22 6.56 5.36
N PHE A 5 -2.42 7.01 4.42
CA PHE A 5 -1.60 8.20 4.59
C PHE A 5 -1.10 8.66 3.21
N ARG A 6 -0.35 9.75 3.22
CA ARG A 6 0.16 10.35 2.00
C ARG A 6 1.59 10.80 2.24
N PHE A 7 2.48 10.40 1.33
CA PHE A 7 3.89 10.77 1.40
C PHE A 7 4.41 11.09 0.02
N TYR A 8 5.25 12.08 -0.09
CA TYR A 8 5.96 12.42 -1.32
C TYR A 8 5.01 12.63 -2.50
N GLY A 9 3.80 13.09 -2.22
CA GLY A 9 2.81 13.28 -3.27
C GLY A 9 2.09 12.04 -3.69
N PHE A 10 2.31 10.92 -3.02
CA PHE A 10 1.64 9.67 -3.30
C PHE A 10 0.64 9.35 -2.21
N SER A 11 -0.51 8.85 -2.62
CA SER A 11 -1.56 8.42 -1.73
C SER A 11 -1.47 6.90 -1.55
N PHE A 12 -1.50 6.45 -0.30
CA PHE A 12 -1.44 5.02 0.04
C PHE A 12 -2.80 4.62 0.57
N PHE A 13 -3.43 3.64 -0.08
CA PHE A 13 -4.81 3.33 0.26
C PHE A 13 -5.18 1.89 -0.05
N PHE A 14 -6.35 1.47 0.47
CA PHE A 14 -6.95 0.19 0.13
C PHE A 14 -8.20 0.43 -0.69
N TYR A 15 -8.51 -0.49 -1.59
CA TYR A 15 -9.82 -0.47 -2.24
C TYR A 15 -10.83 -1.09 -1.29
N SER A 16 -12.03 -0.55 -1.31
CA SER A 16 -13.02 -0.92 -0.32
C SER A 16 -13.57 -2.33 -0.46
N ARG A 17 -13.38 -2.97 -1.57
CA ARG A 17 -13.93 -4.29 -1.78
C ARG A 17 -12.93 -5.40 -1.79
N GLU A 18 -11.74 -5.11 -1.38
CA GLU A 18 -10.70 -6.12 -1.45
C GLU A 18 -10.71 -6.97 -0.22
N HIS A 19 -10.42 -8.22 -0.39
CA HIS A 19 -10.50 -9.17 0.70
C HIS A 19 -9.17 -9.70 1.11
N GLU A 20 -8.45 -10.17 0.17
CA GLU A 20 -7.24 -10.78 0.59
C GLU A 20 -6.47 -11.19 -0.62
N PRO A 21 -5.18 -11.44 -0.50
CA PRO A 21 -4.36 -11.15 0.66
C PRO A 21 -4.24 -9.66 0.87
N LEU A 22 -3.74 -9.27 2.00
CA LEU A 22 -3.53 -7.86 2.28
C LEU A 22 -2.67 -7.23 1.19
N HIS A 23 -3.11 -6.13 0.66
CA HIS A 23 -2.31 -5.40 -0.31
C HIS A 23 -2.62 -3.92 -0.22
N ILE A 24 -1.70 -3.11 -0.73
CA ILE A 24 -1.82 -1.67 -0.64
C ILE A 24 -1.60 -1.07 -2.02
N HIS A 25 -2.39 -0.06 -2.33
CA HIS A 25 -2.30 0.68 -3.57
C HIS A 25 -1.64 2.02 -3.33
N VAL A 26 -0.85 2.46 -4.29
CA VAL A 26 -0.16 3.74 -4.21
C VAL A 26 -0.43 4.49 -5.50
N GLU A 27 -0.89 5.73 -5.40
CA GLU A 27 -1.14 6.55 -6.58
C GLU A 27 -0.63 7.94 -6.39
N GLY A 28 -0.09 8.51 -7.45
CA GLY A 28 0.38 9.88 -7.43
C GLY A 28 0.82 10.31 -8.80
N ASN A 29 0.63 11.60 -9.09
CA ASN A 29 0.92 12.13 -10.41
C ASN A 29 0.21 11.28 -11.42
N ASP A 30 0.89 10.66 -12.32
CA ASP A 30 0.26 9.81 -13.31
C ASP A 30 0.67 8.36 -13.14
N GLY A 31 1.12 8.00 -11.96
CA GLY A 31 1.63 6.66 -11.75
C GLY A 31 0.88 5.91 -10.67
N MET A 32 1.07 4.61 -10.65
CA MET A 32 0.45 3.79 -9.64
C MET A 32 1.29 2.55 -9.36
N ALA A 33 1.13 1.99 -8.18
CA ALA A 33 1.80 0.76 -7.81
C ALA A 33 0.91 -0.04 -6.88
N LYS A 34 1.16 -1.32 -6.81
CA LYS A 34 0.43 -2.22 -5.92
C LYS A 34 1.43 -3.14 -5.25
N PHE A 35 1.33 -3.26 -3.94
CA PHE A 35 2.18 -4.14 -3.15
C PHE A 35 1.31 -5.15 -2.41
N ASP A 36 1.68 -6.41 -2.47
CA ASP A 36 0.99 -7.47 -1.73
C ASP A 36 1.82 -7.85 -0.52
N LEU A 37 1.14 -8.21 0.56
CA LEU A 37 1.83 -8.72 1.73
C LEU A 37 2.04 -10.21 1.56
N VAL A 38 3.29 -10.61 1.42
CA VAL A 38 3.67 -11.99 1.19
C VAL A 38 4.65 -12.39 2.28
N GLU A 39 4.27 -13.31 3.12
CA GLU A 39 5.13 -13.81 4.19
C GLU A 39 5.72 -12.67 4.99
N ASP A 40 4.84 -11.78 5.40
CA ASP A 40 5.20 -10.70 6.30
C ASP A 40 6.04 -9.60 5.66
N GLU A 41 6.06 -9.56 4.34
CA GLU A 41 6.79 -8.53 3.62
C GLU A 41 5.96 -8.02 2.46
N PHE A 42 5.99 -6.70 2.24
CA PHE A 42 5.28 -6.12 1.10
C PHE A 42 6.12 -6.25 -0.15
N VAL A 43 5.55 -6.88 -1.16
CA VAL A 43 6.23 -7.19 -2.41
C VAL A 43 5.53 -6.45 -3.54
N LEU A 44 6.32 -5.76 -4.37
CA LEU A 44 5.78 -5.02 -5.50
C LEU A 44 5.23 -5.98 -6.54
N LYS A 45 3.96 -5.78 -6.91
CA LYS A 45 3.31 -6.63 -7.90
C LYS A 45 3.04 -5.90 -9.20
N ILE A 46 2.66 -4.64 -9.12
CA ILE A 46 2.31 -3.86 -10.30
C ILE A 46 2.89 -2.47 -10.13
N VAL A 47 3.42 -1.92 -11.21
CA VAL A 47 3.87 -0.54 -11.20
C VAL A 47 3.70 0.04 -12.59
N HIS A 48 3.19 1.26 -12.64
CA HIS A 48 3.05 2.00 -13.88
C HIS A 48 3.53 3.41 -13.66
N ASN A 49 4.40 3.87 -14.52
CA ASN A 49 4.76 5.28 -14.63
C ASN A 49 5.25 5.89 -13.32
N ILE A 50 6.06 5.14 -12.61
CA ILE A 50 6.72 5.63 -11.40
C ILE A 50 8.22 5.45 -11.58
N LYS A 51 8.97 6.52 -11.34
CA LYS A 51 10.43 6.47 -11.47
C LYS A 51 11.01 5.58 -10.39
N SER A 52 12.16 4.99 -10.70
CA SER A 52 12.75 4.07 -9.74
C SER A 52 13.12 4.76 -8.43
N ASN A 53 13.52 6.03 -8.48
CA ASN A 53 13.78 6.80 -7.26
C ASN A 53 12.56 6.88 -6.37
N ASP A 54 11.44 7.19 -6.98
CA ASP A 54 10.19 7.32 -6.24
C ASP A 54 9.73 5.98 -5.73
N LEU A 55 9.88 4.95 -6.54
CA LEU A 55 9.49 3.61 -6.13
C LEU A 55 10.26 3.17 -4.90
N LYS A 56 11.52 3.50 -4.85
CA LYS A 56 12.36 3.18 -3.71
C LYS A 56 11.87 3.88 -2.45
N LYS A 57 11.51 5.16 -2.58
CA LYS A 57 10.96 5.90 -1.45
C LYS A 57 9.63 5.32 -0.99
N ILE A 58 8.80 4.94 -1.94
CA ILE A 58 7.51 4.32 -1.65
C ILE A 58 7.71 3.04 -0.85
N LYS A 59 8.63 2.21 -1.29
CA LYS A 59 8.91 0.95 -0.60
C LYS A 59 9.40 1.21 0.82
N GLU A 60 10.25 2.20 1.00
CA GLU A 60 10.74 2.56 2.32
C GLU A 60 9.62 3.03 3.24
N VAL A 61 8.71 3.84 2.70
CA VAL A 61 7.56 4.30 3.48
C VAL A 61 6.71 3.12 3.92
N ILE A 62 6.46 2.20 3.02
CA ILE A 62 5.67 1.02 3.32
C ILE A 62 6.34 0.18 4.41
N ASP A 63 7.62 -0.07 4.26
CA ASP A 63 8.35 -0.89 5.22
C ASP A 63 8.39 -0.25 6.59
N CYS A 64 8.57 1.06 6.65
CA CYS A 64 8.63 1.78 7.91
C CYS A 64 7.27 1.86 8.60
N ASN A 65 6.20 1.73 7.84
CA ASN A 65 4.85 1.88 8.37
C ASN A 65 4.04 0.59 8.29
N LYS A 66 4.72 -0.52 8.23
CA LYS A 66 4.06 -1.81 8.04
C LYS A 66 2.99 -2.07 9.10
N ASP A 67 3.30 -1.80 10.35
CA ASP A 67 2.35 -2.03 11.43
C ASP A 67 1.10 -1.18 11.28
N ILE A 68 1.28 0.07 10.87
CA ILE A 68 0.17 0.98 10.68
C ILE A 68 -0.72 0.47 9.54
N ILE A 69 -0.11 0.03 8.46
CA ILE A 69 -0.85 -0.48 7.32
C ILE A 69 -1.67 -1.70 7.71
N ILE A 70 -1.07 -2.62 8.43
CA ILE A 70 -1.75 -3.84 8.85
C ILE A 70 -2.89 -3.51 9.80
N LYS A 71 -2.69 -2.57 10.71
CA LYS A 71 -3.75 -2.15 11.62
C LYS A 71 -4.92 -1.55 10.86
N HIS A 72 -4.65 -0.74 9.86
CA HIS A 72 -5.71 -0.14 9.05
C HIS A 72 -6.49 -1.22 8.30
N TRP A 73 -5.78 -2.20 7.77
CA TRP A 73 -6.43 -3.28 7.05
C TRP A 73 -7.41 -4.02 7.98
N ILE A 74 -6.94 -4.37 9.17
CA ILE A 74 -7.77 -5.09 10.13
C ILE A 74 -8.98 -4.25 10.50
N LYS A 75 -8.77 -2.96 10.70
CA LYS A 75 -9.86 -2.08 11.07
C LYS A 75 -10.94 -1.99 10.00
N TYR A 76 -10.53 -1.98 8.73
CA TYR A 76 -11.49 -1.80 7.66
C TYR A 76 -12.13 -3.08 7.17
N PHE A 77 -11.40 -4.19 7.23
CA PHE A 77 -11.89 -5.42 6.65
C PHE A 77 -12.23 -6.48 7.68
N GLY A 78 -12.02 -6.13 8.81
CA GLY A 78 -12.51 -6.89 9.68
C GLY A 78 -11.94 -7.90 10.37
N LYS A 79 -12.07 -8.32 10.50
CA LYS A 79 -11.98 -9.00 11.02
C LYS A 79 -11.60 -10.01 11.45
N GLU A 80 -11.29 -10.26 11.95
CA GLU A 80 -10.81 -11.11 12.32
C GLU A 80 -11.38 -12.00 12.83
N ASP A 81 -11.58 -12.37 12.91
CA ASP A 81 -11.98 -13.21 13.42
C ASP A 81 -11.90 -13.82 13.41
#